data_32fa61f407aba88a297d3313b8234e56
#
_entry.id   32fa61f407aba88a297d3313b8234e56
#
_cell.length_a   1.000
_cell.length_b   1.000
_cell.length_c   1.000
_cell.angle_alpha   90.00
_cell.angle_beta   90.00
_cell.angle_gamma   90.00
#
_symmetry.space_group_name_H-M   'P 1'
#
loop_
_entity.id
_entity.type
_entity.pdbx_description
1 polymer ?
#
loop_
_entity_poly.entity_id
_entity_poly.type
_entity_poly.pdbx_seq_one_letter_code
_entity_poly.pdbx_strand_id
1 'polypeptide(L)'
;MLRWALYLAADVARQCDPALADLYRRLMVERGRTHTQAVCAVASHLVGRIYAVARAGRNYVWRDLEGNEITKEEARVIAQSLRVDPETRARLRARCEGGPRTPYARQPEVPQDVTQPSGDKLIDAALELASKR
;
A
#
# COMPACT_ATOMS: atom_id res chain seq x y z
N MET A 1 2.74 10.81 -15.96
CA MET A 1 3.50 9.57 -16.31
C MET A 1 3.78 8.71 -15.08
N LEU A 2 4.42 9.17 -14.01
CA LEU A 2 4.82 8.38 -12.83
C LEU A 2 3.66 7.63 -12.16
N ARG A 3 2.50 8.29 -11.98
CA ARG A 3 1.30 7.67 -11.35
C ARG A 3 0.84 6.42 -12.11
N TRP A 4 0.82 6.48 -13.42
CA TRP A 4 0.43 5.36 -14.27
C TRP A 4 1.43 4.20 -14.20
N ALA A 5 2.73 4.52 -14.21
CA ALA A 5 3.78 3.52 -14.07
C ALA A 5 3.70 2.80 -12.71
N LEU A 6 3.48 3.54 -11.62
CA LEU A 6 3.28 2.95 -10.29
C LEU A 6 2.03 2.08 -10.21
N TYR A 7 0.94 2.46 -10.87
CA TYR A 7 -0.28 1.65 -10.93
C TYR A 7 -0.01 0.31 -11.62
N LEU A 8 0.63 0.33 -12.79
CA LEU A 8 0.99 -0.90 -13.51
C LEU A 8 1.98 -1.76 -12.72
N ALA A 9 3.00 -1.14 -12.12
CA ALA A 9 3.97 -1.84 -11.29
C ALA A 9 3.28 -2.51 -10.08
N ALA A 10 2.34 -1.85 -9.44
CA ALA A 10 1.58 -2.40 -8.32
C ALA A 10 0.67 -3.56 -8.74
N ASP A 11 0.06 -3.47 -9.93
CA ASP A 11 -0.78 -4.57 -10.46
C ASP A 11 0.04 -5.82 -10.77
N VAL A 12 1.29 -5.67 -11.20
CA VAL A 12 2.23 -6.80 -11.37
C VAL A 12 2.78 -7.26 -10.01
N ALA A 13 3.20 -6.34 -9.14
CA ALA A 13 3.81 -6.67 -7.86
C ALA A 13 2.89 -7.53 -6.96
N ARG A 14 1.59 -7.23 -6.89
CA ARG A 14 0.62 -8.04 -6.15
C ARG A 14 0.45 -9.48 -6.69
N GLN A 15 0.96 -9.78 -7.87
CA GLN A 15 0.92 -11.13 -8.44
C GLN A 15 2.17 -11.95 -8.09
N CYS A 16 3.18 -11.29 -7.53
CA CYS A 16 4.46 -11.89 -7.21
C CYS A 16 4.79 -11.84 -5.70
N ASP A 17 4.24 -10.88 -4.99
CA ASP A 17 4.56 -10.63 -3.57
C ASP A 17 3.39 -11.03 -2.68
N PRO A 18 3.58 -12.00 -1.75
CA PRO A 18 2.51 -12.51 -0.89
C PRO A 18 1.84 -11.43 -0.05
N ALA A 19 2.60 -10.53 0.54
CA ALA A 19 2.04 -9.49 1.40
C ALA A 19 1.25 -8.44 0.62
N LEU A 20 1.65 -8.13 -0.62
CA LEU A 20 0.89 -7.23 -1.50
C LEU A 20 -0.36 -7.93 -2.06
N ALA A 21 -0.28 -9.24 -2.35
CA ALA A 21 -1.41 -10.05 -2.75
C ALA A 21 -2.48 -10.14 -1.64
N ASP A 22 -2.07 -10.38 -0.40
CA ASP A 22 -2.96 -10.43 0.76
C ASP A 22 -3.60 -9.06 1.03
N LEU A 23 -2.83 -7.99 0.99
CA LEU A 23 -3.37 -6.63 1.10
C LEU A 23 -4.46 -6.36 0.05
N TYR A 24 -4.19 -6.70 -1.20
CA TYR A 24 -5.15 -6.56 -2.28
C TYR A 24 -6.41 -7.39 -2.03
N ARG A 25 -6.27 -8.67 -1.65
CA ARG A 25 -7.38 -9.57 -1.34
C ARG A 25 -8.24 -9.02 -0.20
N ARG A 26 -7.62 -8.60 0.92
CA ARG A 26 -8.35 -8.01 2.05
C ARG A 26 -9.12 -6.75 1.66
N LEU A 27 -8.52 -5.88 0.87
CA LEU A 27 -9.21 -4.66 0.41
C LEU A 27 -10.42 -4.96 -0.48
N MET A 28 -10.32 -5.95 -1.35
CA MET A 28 -11.43 -6.33 -2.23
C MET A 28 -12.49 -7.15 -1.50
N VAL A 29 -12.09 -8.23 -0.83
CA VAL A 29 -13.05 -9.22 -0.26
C VAL A 29 -13.65 -8.70 1.03
N GLU A 30 -12.84 -8.21 1.97
CA GLU A 30 -13.30 -7.81 3.30
C GLU A 30 -13.86 -6.38 3.31
N ARG A 31 -13.18 -5.44 2.62
CA ARG A 31 -13.59 -4.03 2.59
C ARG A 31 -14.42 -3.64 1.37
N GLY A 32 -14.64 -4.56 0.44
CA GLY A 32 -15.46 -4.32 -0.76
C GLY A 32 -14.95 -3.19 -1.65
N ARG A 33 -13.65 -2.92 -1.65
CA ARG A 33 -13.05 -1.90 -2.50
C ARG A 33 -13.02 -2.36 -3.96
N THR A 34 -13.09 -1.42 -4.89
CA THR A 34 -12.92 -1.73 -6.31
C THR A 34 -11.47 -2.11 -6.62
N HIS A 35 -11.28 -2.81 -7.74
CA HIS A 35 -9.95 -3.14 -8.25
C HIS A 35 -9.01 -1.92 -8.29
N THR A 36 -9.46 -0.82 -8.88
CA THR A 36 -8.66 0.41 -9.00
C THR A 36 -8.27 0.96 -7.63
N GLN A 37 -9.21 1.02 -6.67
CA GLN A 37 -8.93 1.50 -5.31
C GLN A 37 -7.94 0.58 -4.58
N ALA A 38 -8.09 -0.74 -4.73
CA ALA A 38 -7.20 -1.71 -4.13
C ALA A 38 -5.78 -1.62 -4.72
N VAL A 39 -5.64 -1.50 -6.05
CA VAL A 39 -4.34 -1.34 -6.70
C VAL A 39 -3.68 -0.01 -6.32
N CYS A 40 -4.42 1.08 -6.19
CA CYS A 40 -3.87 2.35 -5.71
C CYS A 40 -3.30 2.25 -4.28
N ALA A 41 -3.99 1.51 -3.40
CA ALA A 41 -3.47 1.25 -2.05
C ALA A 41 -2.20 0.39 -2.09
N VAL A 42 -2.18 -0.66 -2.91
CA VAL A 42 -0.98 -1.48 -3.13
C VAL A 42 0.18 -0.64 -3.67
N ALA A 43 -0.09 0.30 -4.59
CA ALA A 43 0.92 1.20 -5.13
C ALA A 43 1.58 2.06 -4.03
N SER A 44 0.80 2.57 -3.08
CA SER A 44 1.33 3.33 -1.93
C SER A 44 2.25 2.47 -1.07
N HIS A 45 1.88 1.22 -0.79
CA HIS A 45 2.74 0.28 -0.07
C HIS A 45 4.00 -0.09 -0.85
N LEU A 46 3.88 -0.26 -2.17
CA LEU A 46 5.03 -0.55 -3.05
C LEU A 46 6.06 0.59 -3.02
N VAL A 47 5.61 1.85 -3.07
CA VAL A 47 6.50 3.02 -2.95
C VAL A 47 7.26 3.00 -1.62
N GLY A 48 6.58 2.73 -0.50
CA GLY A 48 7.22 2.60 0.80
C GLY A 48 8.31 1.52 0.83
N ARG A 49 8.06 0.37 0.19
CA ARG A 49 9.05 -0.71 0.08
C ARG A 49 10.24 -0.32 -0.80
N ILE A 50 9.99 0.29 -1.96
CA ILE A 50 11.05 0.78 -2.84
C ILE A 50 11.95 1.76 -2.09
N TYR A 51 11.35 2.70 -1.36
CA TYR A 51 12.09 3.64 -0.54
C TYR A 51 12.93 2.96 0.54
N ALA A 52 12.36 1.99 1.26
CA ALA A 52 13.08 1.25 2.31
C ALA A 52 14.27 0.46 1.76
N VAL A 53 14.11 -0.21 0.62
CA VAL A 53 15.17 -0.97 -0.07
C VAL A 53 16.27 -0.03 -0.55
N ALA A 54 15.90 1.07 -1.21
CA ALA A 54 16.84 2.06 -1.70
C ALA A 54 17.67 2.69 -0.55
N ARG A 55 17.01 3.02 0.56
CA ARG A 55 17.69 3.57 1.74
C ARG A 55 18.60 2.56 2.44
N ALA A 56 18.21 1.30 2.49
CA ALA A 56 19.00 0.24 3.12
C ALA A 56 20.19 -0.22 2.27
N GLY A 57 20.22 0.10 0.97
CA GLY A 57 21.26 -0.33 0.03
C GLY A 57 21.38 -1.86 -0.10
N ARG A 58 20.29 -2.59 0.19
CA ARG A 58 20.26 -4.06 0.13
C ARG A 58 19.24 -4.52 -0.90
N ASN A 59 19.42 -5.74 -1.40
CA ASN A 59 18.45 -6.37 -2.28
C ASN A 59 17.13 -6.63 -1.56
N TYR A 60 16.04 -6.61 -2.33
CA TYR A 60 14.72 -6.96 -1.81
C TYR A 60 14.68 -8.43 -1.39
N VAL A 61 14.21 -8.68 -0.18
CA VAL A 61 14.05 -10.03 0.37
C VAL A 61 12.57 -10.39 0.34
N TRP A 62 12.24 -11.50 -0.30
CA TRP A 62 10.88 -12.02 -0.36
C TRP A 62 10.52 -12.64 0.99
N ARG A 63 9.29 -12.37 1.45
CA ARG A 63 8.80 -12.90 2.71
C ARG A 63 7.40 -13.46 2.53
N ASP A 64 7.09 -14.52 3.28
CA ASP A 64 5.75 -15.05 3.40
C ASP A 64 4.84 -14.14 4.26
N LEU A 65 3.61 -14.59 4.53
CA LEU A 65 2.66 -13.86 5.38
C LEU A 65 3.04 -13.86 6.86
N GLU A 66 3.90 -14.77 7.28
CA GLU A 66 4.41 -14.91 8.65
C GLU A 66 5.71 -14.13 8.87
N GLY A 67 6.32 -13.63 7.78
CA GLY A 67 7.54 -12.82 7.81
C GLY A 67 8.83 -13.60 7.59
N ASN A 68 8.76 -14.92 7.33
CA ASN A 68 9.92 -15.75 7.02
C ASN A 68 10.46 -15.45 5.63
N GLU A 69 11.77 -15.56 5.46
CA GLU A 69 12.40 -15.37 4.16
C GLU A 69 12.14 -16.57 3.27
N ILE A 70 11.71 -16.31 2.05
CA ILE A 70 11.35 -17.32 1.05
C ILE A 70 12.00 -17.01 -0.29
N THR A 71 11.99 -17.99 -1.18
CA THR A 71 12.44 -17.81 -2.56
C THR A 71 11.41 -17.04 -3.39
N LYS A 72 11.85 -16.49 -4.51
CA LYS A 72 10.98 -15.78 -5.45
C LYS A 72 9.87 -16.69 -6.02
N GLU A 73 10.19 -17.93 -6.24
CA GLU A 73 9.27 -18.95 -6.78
C GLU A 73 8.18 -19.29 -5.76
N GLU A 74 8.54 -19.52 -4.52
CA GLU A 74 7.60 -19.76 -3.42
C GLU A 74 6.69 -18.54 -3.19
N ALA A 75 7.26 -17.34 -3.17
CA ALA A 75 6.50 -16.09 -3.07
C ALA A 75 5.42 -16.00 -4.15
N ARG A 76 5.76 -16.36 -5.38
CA ARG A 76 4.84 -16.35 -6.52
C ARG A 76 3.71 -17.36 -6.35
N VAL A 77 4.00 -18.56 -5.87
CA VAL A 77 2.99 -19.60 -5.61
C VAL A 77 2.01 -19.14 -4.55
N ILE A 78 2.50 -18.59 -3.44
CA ILE A 78 1.66 -18.02 -2.36
C ILE A 78 0.81 -16.85 -2.88
N ALA A 79 1.40 -15.93 -3.63
CA ALA A 79 0.66 -14.80 -4.21
C ALA A 79 -0.44 -15.26 -5.18
N GLN A 80 -0.20 -16.34 -5.93
CA GLN A 80 -1.21 -16.93 -6.82
C GLN A 80 -2.36 -17.58 -6.07
N SER A 81 -2.11 -18.23 -4.94
CA SER A 81 -3.16 -18.83 -4.10
C SER A 81 -4.09 -17.77 -3.48
N LEU A 82 -3.61 -16.54 -3.31
CA LEU A 82 -4.36 -15.40 -2.78
C LEU A 82 -5.14 -14.62 -3.85
N ARG A 83 -5.21 -15.12 -5.07
CA ARG A 83 -5.93 -14.45 -6.16
C ARG A 83 -7.42 -14.33 -5.84
N VAL A 84 -7.94 -13.13 -6.04
CA VAL A 84 -9.38 -12.90 -5.97
C VAL A 84 -10.02 -13.47 -7.24
N ASP A 85 -11.06 -14.28 -7.07
CA ASP A 85 -11.80 -14.91 -8.16
C ASP A 85 -12.46 -13.89 -9.10
N PRO A 86 -12.62 -14.22 -10.37
CA PRO A 86 -13.22 -13.32 -11.36
C PRO A 86 -14.65 -12.94 -11.04
N GLU A 87 -15.41 -13.83 -10.42
CA GLU A 87 -16.81 -13.61 -10.04
C GLU A 87 -16.93 -12.53 -8.96
N THR A 88 -16.12 -12.62 -7.90
CA THR A 88 -16.06 -11.57 -6.86
C THR A 88 -15.66 -10.22 -7.46
N ARG A 89 -14.70 -10.20 -8.39
CA ARG A 89 -14.33 -8.97 -9.09
C ARG A 89 -15.49 -8.38 -9.90
N ALA A 90 -16.22 -9.21 -10.63
CA ALA A 90 -17.38 -8.80 -11.44
C ALA A 90 -18.48 -8.24 -10.54
N ARG A 91 -18.81 -8.92 -9.44
CA ARG A 91 -19.81 -8.49 -8.45
C ARG A 91 -19.46 -7.12 -7.85
N LEU A 92 -18.21 -6.91 -7.48
CA LEU A 92 -17.76 -5.63 -6.91
C LEU A 92 -17.78 -4.50 -7.95
N ARG A 93 -17.47 -4.80 -9.21
CA ARG A 93 -17.58 -3.85 -10.32
C ARG A 93 -19.04 -3.43 -10.53
N ALA A 94 -19.95 -4.39 -10.66
CA ALA A 94 -21.38 -4.14 -10.88
C ALA A 94 -21.98 -3.28 -9.76
N ARG A 95 -21.57 -3.50 -8.50
CA ARG A 95 -22.00 -2.69 -7.35
C ARG A 95 -21.57 -1.22 -7.48
N CYS A 96 -20.44 -0.95 -8.11
CA CYS A 96 -19.94 0.42 -8.29
C CYS A 96 -20.55 1.12 -9.51
N GLU A 97 -20.98 0.37 -10.53
CA GLU A 97 -21.63 0.92 -11.72
C GLU A 97 -23.07 1.31 -11.45
N GLY A 98 -23.76 0.67 -10.48
CA GLY A 98 -25.16 0.94 -10.11
C GLY A 98 -25.34 1.92 -8.96
N GLY A 99 -24.30 2.37 -8.30
CA GLY A 99 -24.39 3.32 -7.18
C GLY A 99 -24.26 4.77 -7.64
N PRO A 100 -24.95 5.72 -6.98
CA PRO A 100 -24.69 7.13 -7.21
C PRO A 100 -23.21 7.39 -6.95
N ARG A 101 -22.52 8.03 -7.89
CA ARG A 101 -21.17 8.58 -7.66
C ARG A 101 -21.33 9.64 -6.58
N THR A 102 -21.22 9.25 -5.33
CA THR A 102 -21.06 10.25 -4.27
C THR A 102 -19.86 11.08 -4.68
N PRO A 103 -20.02 12.40 -4.92
CA PRO A 103 -18.88 13.27 -5.05
C PRO A 103 -17.96 12.96 -3.85
N TYR A 104 -16.68 12.84 -4.10
CA TYR A 104 -15.69 12.65 -3.03
C TYR A 104 -16.06 13.62 -1.91
N ALA A 105 -16.67 13.12 -0.86
CA ALA A 105 -17.04 13.94 0.28
C ALA A 105 -15.72 14.55 0.74
N ARG A 106 -15.55 15.83 0.45
CA ARG A 106 -14.41 16.60 0.87
C ARG A 106 -14.28 16.29 2.36
N GLN A 107 -13.19 15.61 2.74
CA GLN A 107 -12.97 15.33 4.16
C GLN A 107 -13.18 16.65 4.87
N PRO A 108 -13.93 16.67 5.99
CA PRO A 108 -14.10 17.89 6.75
C PRO A 108 -12.69 18.48 6.91
N GLU A 109 -12.54 19.73 6.52
CA GLU A 109 -11.25 20.43 6.59
C GLU A 109 -10.73 20.20 7.99
N VAL A 110 -9.59 19.50 8.08
CA VAL A 110 -8.89 19.34 9.36
C VAL A 110 -8.67 20.77 9.85
N PRO A 111 -9.19 21.14 11.02
CA PRO A 111 -8.99 22.49 11.53
C PRO A 111 -7.51 22.81 11.45
N GLN A 112 -7.14 23.88 10.77
CA GLN A 112 -5.75 24.29 10.58
C GLN A 112 -5.10 24.75 11.90
N ASP A 113 -5.80 24.62 13.01
CA ASP A 113 -5.35 24.98 14.36
C ASP A 113 -4.51 23.90 15.06
N VAL A 114 -4.21 22.80 14.39
CA VAL A 114 -3.10 21.96 14.82
C VAL A 114 -1.82 22.57 14.25
N THR A 115 -1.29 23.58 14.94
CA THR A 115 0.04 24.11 14.74
C THR A 115 1.01 22.94 14.77
N GLN A 116 1.38 22.41 13.62
CA GLN A 116 2.47 21.44 13.54
C GLN A 116 3.68 22.15 14.17
N PRO A 117 4.32 21.55 15.16
CA PRO A 117 5.56 22.15 15.70
C PRO A 117 6.51 22.33 14.52
N SER A 118 6.93 23.59 14.30
CA SER A 118 7.85 23.91 13.21
C SER A 118 9.02 22.93 13.29
N GLY A 119 9.48 22.44 12.13
CA GLY A 119 10.56 21.44 12.07
C GLY A 119 11.80 21.80 12.90
N ASP A 120 12.02 23.09 13.12
CA ASP A 120 13.11 23.65 13.94
C ASP A 120 13.04 23.19 15.40
N LYS A 121 11.84 23.11 16.00
CA LYS A 121 11.68 22.66 17.40
C LYS A 121 11.99 21.16 17.59
N LEU A 122 11.78 20.35 16.56
CA LEU A 122 12.13 18.93 16.59
C LEU A 122 13.65 18.73 16.45
N ILE A 123 14.32 19.59 15.69
CA ILE A 123 15.78 19.56 15.50
C ILE A 123 16.46 20.01 16.81
N ASP A 124 15.98 21.06 17.46
CA ASP A 124 16.53 21.55 18.73
C ASP A 124 16.36 20.53 19.86
N ALA A 125 15.21 19.87 19.96
CA ALA A 125 14.98 18.81 20.94
C ALA A 125 15.89 17.56 20.69
N ALA A 126 16.17 17.23 19.43
CA ALA A 126 17.07 16.15 19.07
C ALA A 126 18.54 16.50 19.40
N LEU A 127 18.95 17.75 19.22
CA LEU A 127 20.30 18.23 19.56
C LEU A 127 20.53 18.27 21.08
N GLU A 128 19.51 18.68 21.87
CA GLU A 128 19.63 18.65 23.34
C GLU A 128 19.77 17.22 23.89
N LEU A 129 19.05 16.24 23.29
CA LEU A 129 19.17 14.83 23.68
C LEU A 129 20.54 14.23 23.31
N ALA A 130 21.15 14.68 22.22
CA ALA A 130 22.47 14.24 21.79
C ALA A 130 23.61 14.81 22.64
N SER A 131 23.43 15.99 23.25
CA SER A 131 24.44 16.66 24.08
C SER A 131 24.52 16.12 25.51
N LYS A 132 23.57 15.30 25.95
CA LYS A 132 23.53 14.71 27.32
C LYS A 132 24.09 13.28 27.40
N ARG A 133 24.78 12.83 26.36
CA ARG A 133 25.58 11.58 26.35
C ARG A 133 27.04 11.93 26.20
#